data_6fd4df2beeaaca9edcd8b8aa73b6381e
#
_entry.id   6fd4df2beeaaca9edcd8b8aa73b6381e
#
_cell.length_a   1.000
_cell.length_b   1.000
_cell.length_c   1.000
_cell.angle_alpha   90.00
_cell.angle_beta   90.00
_cell.angle_gamma   90.00
#
_symmetry.space_group_name_H-M   'P 1'
#
loop_
_entity.id
_entity.type
_entity.pdbx_description
1 polymer ?
#
loop_
_entity_poly.entity_id
_entity_poly.type
_entity_poly.pdbx_seq_one_letter_code
_entity_poly.pdbx_strand_id
1 'polypeptide(L)'
;MINIGGADRENLMYSFDIFDTLITRTTATPQGIFALMGDRLRRERESNGLDDYIIGNFYELRTYSEEFARQVGRHRQIEEITLRDIYEAMAATGCLSQVQIEYLCHLEQETEIANTVGISGNIARLKRLLQEGERVILISDMYLPQQTIRRMLCQADNVFQTIPMYVSSECGKRKTTGNLYRFV
;
A
#
# COMPACT_ATOMS: atom_id res chain seq x y z
N MET A 1 -7.88 28.66 -8.67
CA MET A 1 -6.63 29.00 -9.35
C MET A 1 -6.13 30.29 -8.71
N ILE A 2 -5.22 30.19 -7.72
CA ILE A 2 -4.62 31.36 -7.08
C ILE A 2 -3.27 31.55 -7.79
N ASN A 3 -3.17 32.62 -8.56
CA ASN A 3 -1.92 33.04 -9.20
C ASN A 3 -1.07 33.76 -8.15
N ILE A 4 -0.12 33.03 -7.54
CA ILE A 4 0.91 33.67 -6.70
C ILE A 4 2.08 33.97 -7.63
N GLY A 5 2.31 35.27 -7.86
CA GLY A 5 3.30 35.77 -8.80
C GLY A 5 4.71 35.28 -8.50
N GLY A 6 5.47 34.97 -9.58
CA GLY A 6 6.94 35.06 -9.62
C GLY A 6 7.73 34.02 -8.84
N ALA A 7 7.23 32.83 -8.56
CA ALA A 7 8.07 31.71 -8.11
C ALA A 7 8.71 31.04 -9.33
N ASP A 8 10.03 30.89 -9.32
CA ASP A 8 10.80 30.25 -10.36
C ASP A 8 10.20 28.90 -10.75
N ARG A 9 9.72 28.78 -11.98
CA ARG A 9 9.17 27.51 -12.53
C ARG A 9 10.20 26.37 -12.48
N GLU A 10 11.47 26.68 -12.34
CA GLU A 10 12.57 25.72 -12.26
C GLU A 10 12.52 24.79 -11.03
N ASN A 11 11.76 25.13 -9.98
CA ASN A 11 11.64 24.34 -8.74
C ASN A 11 10.26 23.74 -8.50
N LEU A 12 9.34 23.81 -9.46
CA LEU A 12 8.02 23.21 -9.27
C LEU A 12 8.10 21.69 -9.41
N MET A 13 7.52 20.98 -8.44
CA MET A 13 7.42 19.52 -8.45
C MET A 13 5.97 19.11 -8.23
N TYR A 14 5.47 18.22 -9.08
CA TYR A 14 4.12 17.67 -8.98
C TYR A 14 4.15 16.36 -8.18
N SER A 15 3.38 16.29 -7.10
CA SER A 15 3.19 15.05 -6.35
C SER A 15 1.84 14.43 -6.68
N PHE A 16 1.83 13.14 -6.96
CA PHE A 16 0.62 12.35 -7.13
C PHE A 16 0.46 11.37 -5.96
N ASP A 17 -0.74 11.30 -5.42
CA ASP A 17 -1.16 10.18 -4.61
C ASP A 17 -1.32 8.93 -5.49
N ILE A 18 -1.28 7.74 -4.89
CA ILE A 18 -1.28 6.48 -5.62
C ILE A 18 -2.67 5.84 -5.60
N PHE A 19 -3.15 5.41 -4.43
CA PHE A 19 -4.42 4.71 -4.31
C PHE A 19 -5.61 5.65 -4.52
N ASP A 20 -6.61 5.18 -5.24
CA ASP A 20 -7.81 5.92 -5.66
C ASP A 20 -7.50 7.23 -6.44
N THR A 21 -6.24 7.35 -6.87
CA THR A 21 -5.75 8.45 -7.71
C THR A 21 -5.15 7.94 -9.02
N LEU A 22 -4.14 7.08 -8.97
CA LEU A 22 -3.50 6.49 -10.16
C LEU A 22 -3.91 5.05 -10.39
N ILE A 23 -4.12 4.31 -9.31
CA ILE A 23 -4.64 2.95 -9.30
C ILE A 23 -5.77 2.84 -8.28
N THR A 24 -6.67 1.89 -8.51
CA THR A 24 -7.71 1.53 -7.55
C THR A 24 -7.88 0.02 -7.50
N ARG A 25 -8.49 -0.49 -6.43
CA ARG A 25 -8.82 -1.91 -6.30
C ARG A 25 -10.07 -2.25 -7.08
N THR A 26 -10.15 -3.49 -7.56
CA THR A 26 -11.37 -4.03 -8.20
C THR A 26 -12.43 -4.42 -7.16
N THR A 27 -12.10 -4.45 -5.89
CA THR A 27 -13.02 -4.70 -4.77
C THR A 27 -13.76 -3.42 -4.36
N ALA A 28 -14.98 -3.57 -3.84
CA ALA A 28 -15.81 -2.44 -3.43
C ALA A 28 -15.22 -1.64 -2.25
N THR A 29 -14.42 -2.28 -1.42
CA THR A 29 -13.70 -1.68 -0.29
C THR A 29 -12.28 -2.22 -0.22
N PRO A 30 -11.32 -1.51 0.40
CA PRO A 30 -9.96 -2.02 0.61
C PRO A 30 -9.94 -3.38 1.33
N GLN A 31 -10.84 -3.59 2.29
CA GLN A 31 -10.96 -4.85 3.05
C GLN A 31 -11.48 -6.02 2.19
N GLY A 32 -12.04 -5.75 1.00
CA GLY A 32 -12.41 -6.80 0.04
C GLY A 32 -11.24 -7.69 -0.34
N ILE A 33 -10.01 -7.18 -0.29
CA ILE A 33 -8.78 -7.97 -0.47
C ILE A 33 -8.69 -9.09 0.59
N PHE A 34 -9.00 -8.79 1.84
CA PHE A 34 -8.96 -9.78 2.93
C PHE A 34 -10.01 -10.88 2.75
N ALA A 35 -11.19 -10.54 2.21
CA ALA A 35 -12.20 -11.52 1.85
C ALA A 35 -11.71 -12.45 0.75
N LEU A 36 -11.09 -11.93 -0.31
CA LEU A 36 -10.48 -12.72 -1.39
C LEU A 36 -9.37 -13.65 -0.89
N MET A 37 -8.54 -13.15 0.03
CA MET A 37 -7.51 -13.95 0.69
C MET A 37 -8.14 -15.09 1.51
N GLY A 38 -9.14 -14.79 2.34
CA GLY A 38 -9.86 -15.78 3.13
C GLY A 38 -10.49 -16.87 2.25
N ASP A 39 -11.06 -16.53 1.10
CA ASP A 39 -11.57 -17.48 0.13
C ASP A 39 -10.46 -18.36 -0.47
N ARG A 40 -9.31 -17.79 -0.76
CA ARG A 40 -8.16 -18.55 -1.24
C ARG A 40 -7.61 -19.48 -0.17
N LEU A 41 -7.45 -19.03 1.05
CA LEU A 41 -6.99 -19.84 2.18
C LEU A 41 -7.91 -21.05 2.43
N ARG A 42 -9.23 -20.87 2.33
CA ARG A 42 -10.21 -21.96 2.44
C ARG A 42 -10.06 -23.00 1.34
N ARG A 43 -9.81 -22.57 0.09
CA ARG A 43 -9.59 -23.49 -1.04
C ARG A 43 -8.27 -24.25 -0.94
N GLU A 44 -7.23 -23.63 -0.39
CA GLU A 44 -5.88 -24.18 -0.25
C GLU A 44 -5.63 -24.76 1.16
N ARG A 45 -6.70 -25.05 1.93
CA ARG A 45 -6.65 -25.43 3.35
C ARG A 45 -5.67 -26.56 3.65
N GLU A 46 -5.63 -27.59 2.82
CA GLU A 46 -4.78 -28.77 3.04
C GLU A 46 -3.29 -28.50 2.80
N SER A 47 -2.95 -27.42 2.09
CA SER A 47 -1.59 -27.12 1.63
C SER A 47 -0.96 -25.87 2.26
N ASN A 48 -1.76 -24.98 2.85
CA ASN A 48 -1.25 -23.69 3.36
C ASN A 48 -0.64 -23.78 4.77
N GLY A 49 -0.85 -24.89 5.49
CA GLY A 49 -0.27 -25.12 6.81
C GLY A 49 -0.81 -24.22 7.93
N LEU A 50 -1.91 -23.51 7.70
CA LEU A 50 -2.56 -22.66 8.70
C LEU A 50 -3.58 -23.46 9.51
N ASP A 51 -3.81 -23.01 10.75
CA ASP A 51 -4.86 -23.53 11.61
C ASP A 51 -6.25 -23.18 11.08
N ASP A 52 -7.21 -24.09 11.25
CA ASP A 52 -8.59 -23.92 10.80
C ASP A 52 -9.27 -22.68 11.40
N TYR A 53 -8.91 -22.33 12.63
CA TYR A 53 -9.42 -21.11 13.28
C TYR A 53 -8.95 -19.86 12.53
N ILE A 54 -7.67 -19.80 12.12
CA ILE A 54 -7.12 -18.70 11.33
C ILE A 54 -7.80 -18.62 9.97
N ILE A 55 -7.94 -19.74 9.28
CA ILE A 55 -8.59 -19.80 7.96
C ILE A 55 -10.06 -19.35 8.05
N GLY A 56 -10.79 -19.85 9.07
CA GLY A 56 -12.20 -19.56 9.27
C GLY A 56 -12.50 -18.10 9.61
N ASN A 57 -11.59 -17.46 10.34
CA ASN A 57 -11.75 -16.08 10.87
C ASN A 57 -10.77 -15.08 10.24
N PHE A 58 -10.20 -15.38 9.07
CA PHE A 58 -9.09 -14.61 8.51
C PHE A 58 -9.41 -13.13 8.32
N TYR A 59 -10.59 -12.80 7.81
CA TYR A 59 -11.01 -11.42 7.57
C TYR A 59 -11.00 -10.59 8.84
N GLU A 60 -11.62 -11.11 9.90
CA GLU A 60 -11.72 -10.45 11.20
C GLU A 60 -10.34 -10.33 11.85
N LEU A 61 -9.56 -11.42 11.85
CA LEU A 61 -8.21 -11.45 12.40
C LEU A 61 -7.30 -10.45 11.70
N ARG A 62 -7.33 -10.40 10.35
CA ARG A 62 -6.52 -9.45 9.58
C ARG A 62 -6.90 -7.99 9.87
N THR A 63 -8.20 -7.71 9.91
CA THR A 63 -8.71 -6.37 10.22
C THR A 63 -8.33 -5.93 11.62
N TYR A 64 -8.54 -6.80 12.62
CA TYR A 64 -8.19 -6.53 14.01
C TYR A 64 -6.66 -6.33 14.20
N SER A 65 -5.87 -7.17 13.53
CA SER A 65 -4.41 -7.12 13.65
C SER A 65 -3.82 -5.81 13.10
N GLU A 66 -4.42 -5.24 12.05
CA GLU A 66 -4.00 -3.92 11.56
C GLU A 66 -4.27 -2.84 12.60
N GLU A 67 -5.47 -2.80 13.18
CA GLU A 67 -5.80 -1.81 14.20
C GLU A 67 -4.89 -1.97 15.44
N PHE A 68 -4.64 -3.21 15.86
CA PHE A 68 -3.74 -3.47 16.99
C PHE A 68 -2.30 -3.04 16.68
N ALA A 69 -1.76 -3.36 15.50
CA ALA A 69 -0.43 -2.91 15.07
C ALA A 69 -0.33 -1.37 15.06
N ARG A 70 -1.38 -0.68 14.58
CA ARG A 70 -1.45 0.79 14.60
C ARG A 70 -1.48 1.34 16.03
N GLN A 71 -2.19 0.68 16.96
CA GLN A 71 -2.20 1.08 18.37
C GLN A 71 -0.83 0.93 19.02
N VAL A 72 -0.16 -0.21 18.79
CA VAL A 72 1.22 -0.44 19.26
C VAL A 72 2.17 0.60 18.68
N GLY A 73 2.05 0.89 17.38
CA GLY A 73 2.84 1.92 16.70
C GLY A 73 2.66 3.30 17.35
N ARG A 74 1.43 3.71 17.64
CA ARG A 74 1.14 4.99 18.34
C ARG A 74 1.82 5.06 19.70
N HIS A 75 1.78 4.00 20.49
CA HIS A 75 2.46 3.95 21.79
C HIS A 75 3.98 4.04 21.67
N ARG A 76 4.55 3.54 20.57
CA ARG A 76 5.99 3.59 20.28
C ARG A 76 6.41 4.84 19.50
N GLN A 77 5.49 5.77 19.25
CA GLN A 77 5.72 6.98 18.44
C GLN A 77 6.16 6.68 17.00
N ILE A 78 5.75 5.53 16.46
CA ILE A 78 5.94 5.14 15.07
C ILE A 78 4.78 5.71 14.27
N GLU A 79 5.08 6.51 13.23
CA GLU A 79 4.03 7.15 12.43
C GLU A 79 3.32 6.17 11.51
N GLU A 80 4.02 5.20 10.94
CA GLU A 80 3.42 4.21 10.02
C GLU A 80 3.95 2.81 10.31
N ILE A 81 3.05 1.84 10.18
CA ILE A 81 3.33 0.41 10.32
C ILE A 81 3.64 -0.20 8.94
N THR A 82 4.27 -1.36 8.97
CA THR A 82 4.51 -2.20 7.77
C THR A 82 3.50 -3.34 7.68
N LEU A 83 3.40 -3.96 6.51
CA LEU A 83 2.62 -5.19 6.32
C LEU A 83 3.09 -6.31 7.28
N ARG A 84 4.40 -6.38 7.53
CA ARG A 84 4.98 -7.35 8.48
C ARG A 84 4.49 -7.11 9.90
N ASP A 85 4.48 -5.87 10.38
CA ASP A 85 3.99 -5.53 11.73
C ASP A 85 2.54 -6.00 11.93
N ILE A 86 1.71 -5.95 10.88
CA ILE A 86 0.33 -6.42 10.93
C ILE A 86 0.26 -7.93 11.15
N TYR A 87 1.06 -8.71 10.41
CA TYR A 87 1.06 -10.17 10.57
C TYR A 87 1.80 -10.65 11.81
N GLU A 88 2.78 -9.90 12.32
CA GLU A 88 3.38 -10.12 13.63
C GLU A 88 2.37 -9.86 14.75
N ALA A 89 1.53 -8.84 14.61
CA ALA A 89 0.40 -8.59 15.52
C ALA A 89 -0.63 -9.74 15.47
N MET A 90 -0.94 -10.28 14.30
CA MET A 90 -1.79 -11.47 14.15
C MET A 90 -1.14 -12.69 14.84
N ALA A 91 0.15 -12.88 14.70
CA ALA A 91 0.88 -13.98 15.32
C ALA A 91 0.82 -13.95 16.85
N ALA A 92 0.79 -12.77 17.45
CA ALA A 92 0.68 -12.62 18.90
C ALA A 92 -0.66 -13.16 19.45
N THR A 93 -1.70 -13.21 18.62
CA THR A 93 -3.04 -13.73 19.00
C THR A 93 -3.33 -15.14 18.47
N GLY A 94 -2.70 -15.54 17.35
CA GLY A 94 -3.01 -16.76 16.63
C GLY A 94 -1.86 -17.77 16.51
N CYS A 95 -0.75 -17.57 17.21
CA CYS A 95 0.41 -18.48 17.21
C CYS A 95 0.97 -18.80 15.80
N LEU A 96 1.04 -17.80 14.90
CA LEU A 96 1.66 -17.99 13.60
C LEU A 96 3.17 -18.15 13.72
N SER A 97 3.72 -19.12 12.99
CA SER A 97 5.17 -19.24 12.80
C SER A 97 5.70 -18.17 11.85
N GLN A 98 7.02 -17.95 11.86
CA GLN A 98 7.68 -17.02 10.95
C GLN A 98 7.41 -17.34 9.47
N VAL A 99 7.39 -18.63 9.11
CA VAL A 99 7.09 -19.08 7.74
C VAL A 99 5.65 -18.73 7.33
N GLN A 100 4.70 -18.86 8.25
CA GLN A 100 3.29 -18.50 8.00
C GLN A 100 3.11 -16.98 7.88
N ILE A 101 3.83 -16.18 8.65
CA ILE A 101 3.85 -14.73 8.51
C ILE A 101 4.34 -14.34 7.10
N GLU A 102 5.46 -14.90 6.65
CA GLU A 102 6.01 -14.64 5.33
C GLU A 102 5.05 -15.06 4.20
N TYR A 103 4.43 -16.23 4.34
CA TYR A 103 3.41 -16.70 3.42
C TYR A 103 2.21 -15.74 3.33
N LEU A 104 1.67 -15.29 4.45
CA LEU A 104 0.54 -14.36 4.48
C LEU A 104 0.90 -12.98 3.94
N CYS A 105 2.09 -12.46 4.25
CA CYS A 105 2.60 -11.23 3.65
C CYS A 105 2.70 -11.35 2.12
N HIS A 106 3.22 -12.45 1.62
CA HIS A 106 3.33 -12.70 0.18
C HIS A 106 1.93 -12.85 -0.46
N LEU A 107 1.05 -13.59 0.17
CA LEU A 107 -0.32 -13.79 -0.30
C LEU A 107 -1.08 -12.47 -0.43
N GLU A 108 -0.97 -11.55 0.56
CA GLU A 108 -1.60 -10.24 0.49
C GLU A 108 -1.03 -9.40 -0.65
N GLN A 109 0.29 -9.37 -0.81
CA GLN A 109 0.93 -8.63 -1.89
C GLN A 109 0.46 -9.12 -3.27
N GLU A 110 0.44 -10.44 -3.51
CA GLU A 110 -0.01 -11.00 -4.78
C GLU A 110 -1.52 -10.75 -5.00
N THR A 111 -2.33 -10.82 -3.94
CA THR A 111 -3.77 -10.52 -4.03
C THR A 111 -4.02 -9.05 -4.36
N GLU A 112 -3.30 -8.14 -3.75
CA GLU A 112 -3.34 -6.70 -4.05
C GLU A 112 -2.96 -6.42 -5.51
N ILE A 113 -1.85 -7.01 -5.98
CA ILE A 113 -1.39 -6.85 -7.35
C ILE A 113 -2.44 -7.37 -8.34
N ALA A 114 -2.98 -8.57 -8.12
CA ALA A 114 -3.97 -9.19 -9.00
C ALA A 114 -5.31 -8.45 -9.07
N ASN A 115 -5.63 -7.66 -8.05
CA ASN A 115 -6.91 -6.94 -7.94
C ASN A 115 -6.76 -5.41 -8.05
N THR A 116 -5.76 -4.95 -8.78
CA THR A 116 -5.50 -3.52 -9.02
C THR A 116 -5.70 -3.19 -10.50
N VAL A 117 -6.31 -2.03 -10.75
CA VAL A 117 -6.49 -1.45 -12.08
C VAL A 117 -6.08 0.02 -12.11
N GLY A 118 -5.63 0.49 -13.28
CA GLY A 118 -5.22 1.87 -13.48
C GLY A 118 -6.39 2.84 -13.69
N ILE A 119 -6.26 4.06 -13.19
CA ILE A 119 -7.20 5.17 -13.44
C ILE A 119 -6.67 5.96 -14.64
N SER A 120 -7.13 5.59 -15.83
CA SER A 120 -6.58 6.03 -17.11
C SER A 120 -6.51 7.56 -17.28
N GLY A 121 -7.52 8.29 -16.81
CA GLY A 121 -7.55 9.76 -16.90
C GLY A 121 -6.42 10.44 -16.14
N ASN A 122 -6.13 9.98 -14.92
CA ASN A 122 -5.06 10.52 -14.09
C ASN A 122 -3.67 10.08 -14.57
N ILE A 123 -3.57 8.84 -15.07
CA ILE A 123 -2.33 8.37 -15.72
C ILE A 123 -2.01 9.21 -16.96
N ALA A 124 -3.00 9.51 -17.79
CA ALA A 124 -2.82 10.37 -18.98
C ALA A 124 -2.38 11.79 -18.57
N ARG A 125 -2.94 12.36 -17.50
CA ARG A 125 -2.51 13.65 -16.96
C ARG A 125 -1.06 13.62 -16.50
N LEU A 126 -0.65 12.59 -15.76
CA LEU A 126 0.73 12.41 -15.30
C LEU A 126 1.70 12.30 -16.49
N LYS A 127 1.36 11.49 -17.51
CA LYS A 127 2.18 11.34 -18.72
C LYS A 127 2.36 12.66 -19.47
N ARG A 128 1.32 13.49 -19.52
CA ARG A 128 1.42 14.83 -20.14
C ARG A 128 2.42 15.71 -19.41
N LEU A 129 2.36 15.77 -18.05
CA LEU A 129 3.32 16.54 -17.26
C LEU A 129 4.76 16.08 -17.52
N LEU A 130 5.01 14.78 -17.58
CA LEU A 130 6.33 14.24 -17.92
C LEU A 130 6.78 14.64 -19.32
N GLN A 131 5.87 14.64 -20.32
CA GLN A 131 6.16 15.10 -21.69
C GLN A 131 6.45 16.61 -21.76
N GLU A 132 5.85 17.39 -20.90
CA GLU A 132 6.11 18.82 -20.72
C GLU A 132 7.43 19.11 -19.99
N GLY A 133 8.16 18.06 -19.56
CA GLY A 133 9.42 18.18 -18.83
C GLY A 133 9.26 18.47 -17.34
N GLU A 134 8.05 18.37 -16.80
CA GLU A 134 7.78 18.64 -15.39
C GLU A 134 8.32 17.54 -14.48
N ARG A 135 8.74 17.92 -13.27
CA ARG A 135 9.20 16.98 -12.25
C ARG A 135 7.99 16.36 -11.54
N VAL A 136 7.90 15.03 -11.58
CA VAL A 136 6.80 14.27 -10.97
C VAL A 136 7.35 13.28 -9.97
N ILE A 137 6.67 13.19 -8.81
CA ILE A 137 6.92 12.17 -7.78
C ILE A 137 5.60 11.50 -7.37
N LEU A 138 5.71 10.32 -6.79
CA LEU A 138 4.59 9.57 -6.22
C LEU A 138 4.73 9.52 -4.71
N ILE A 139 3.64 9.79 -3.98
CA ILE A 139 3.63 9.79 -2.51
C ILE A 139 2.41 9.04 -2.01
N SER A 140 2.59 8.04 -1.14
CA SER A 140 1.49 7.24 -0.58
C SER A 140 1.65 6.99 0.92
N ASP A 141 0.55 7.14 1.66
CA ASP A 141 0.43 6.58 3.02
C ASP A 141 -0.11 5.16 2.89
N MET A 142 0.78 4.16 3.03
CA MET A 142 0.44 2.75 2.85
C MET A 142 1.42 1.83 3.58
N TYR A 143 0.91 0.76 4.17
CA TYR A 143 1.70 -0.27 4.88
C TYR A 143 2.38 -1.28 3.93
N LEU A 144 1.95 -1.36 2.67
CA LEU A 144 2.55 -2.25 1.67
C LEU A 144 3.98 -1.82 1.32
N PRO A 145 4.88 -2.78 1.02
CA PRO A 145 6.21 -2.48 0.52
C PRO A 145 6.18 -1.66 -0.78
N GLN A 146 7.11 -0.73 -0.93
CA GLN A 146 7.24 0.11 -2.13
C GLN A 146 7.34 -0.75 -3.41
N GLN A 147 8.06 -1.86 -3.35
CA GLN A 147 8.21 -2.76 -4.49
C GLN A 147 6.87 -3.35 -4.95
N THR A 148 6.00 -3.71 -4.01
CA THR A 148 4.64 -4.21 -4.32
C THR A 148 3.83 -3.14 -5.02
N ILE A 149 3.82 -1.92 -4.48
CA ILE A 149 3.11 -0.78 -5.08
C ILE A 149 3.67 -0.46 -6.46
N ARG A 150 4.99 -0.57 -6.66
CA ARG A 150 5.62 -0.40 -7.97
C ARG A 150 5.11 -1.43 -8.98
N ARG A 151 4.99 -2.70 -8.58
CA ARG A 151 4.43 -3.75 -9.45
C ARG A 151 2.97 -3.46 -9.82
N MET A 152 2.14 -3.04 -8.86
CA MET A 152 0.74 -2.65 -9.10
C MET A 152 0.65 -1.51 -10.13
N LEU A 153 1.45 -0.46 -9.97
CA LEU A 153 1.51 0.68 -10.88
C LEU A 153 2.00 0.28 -12.28
N CYS A 154 3.05 -0.54 -12.37
CA CYS A 154 3.61 -0.98 -13.65
C CYS A 154 2.67 -1.91 -14.44
N GLN A 155 1.76 -2.62 -13.77
CA GLN A 155 0.68 -3.33 -14.47
C GLN A 155 -0.30 -2.38 -15.15
N ALA A 156 -0.53 -1.21 -14.57
CA ALA A 156 -1.40 -0.20 -15.17
C ALA A 156 -0.73 0.55 -16.32
N ASP A 157 0.54 0.96 -16.15
CA ASP A 157 1.35 1.62 -17.20
C ASP A 157 2.84 1.57 -16.85
N ASN A 158 3.68 1.23 -17.84
CA ASN A 158 5.13 1.16 -17.66
C ASN A 158 5.80 2.51 -17.33
N VAL A 159 5.11 3.63 -17.53
CA VAL A 159 5.62 4.97 -17.17
C VAL A 159 6.06 5.05 -15.70
N PHE A 160 5.45 4.26 -14.84
CA PHE A 160 5.73 4.27 -13.42
C PHE A 160 7.05 3.61 -13.02
N GLN A 161 7.75 2.94 -13.93
CA GLN A 161 8.96 2.19 -13.60
C GLN A 161 10.08 3.07 -13.02
N THR A 162 10.20 4.31 -13.48
CA THR A 162 11.32 5.20 -13.16
C THR A 162 10.94 6.42 -12.32
N ILE A 163 9.64 6.69 -12.13
CA ILE A 163 9.20 7.86 -11.36
C ILE A 163 9.58 7.67 -9.88
N PRO A 164 10.24 8.65 -9.24
CA PRO A 164 10.53 8.59 -7.80
C PRO A 164 9.25 8.36 -6.99
N MET A 165 9.31 7.45 -6.02
CA MET A 165 8.16 7.09 -5.19
C MET A 165 8.55 7.01 -3.72
N TYR A 166 7.71 7.58 -2.87
CA TYR A 166 7.89 7.63 -1.43
C TYR A 166 6.64 7.03 -0.75
N VAL A 167 6.86 5.99 0.03
CA VAL A 167 5.79 5.25 0.73
C VAL A 167 6.01 5.38 2.22
N SER A 168 4.96 5.67 2.97
CA SER A 168 5.04 5.93 4.41
C SER A 168 5.65 4.76 5.20
N SER A 169 5.36 3.51 4.83
CA SER A 169 5.95 2.32 5.47
C SER A 169 7.46 2.22 5.34
N GLU A 170 8.02 2.69 4.21
CA GLU A 170 9.48 2.68 3.97
C GLU A 170 10.17 3.91 4.59
N CYS A 171 9.48 5.06 4.56
CA CYS A 171 10.03 6.31 5.08
C CYS A 171 9.85 6.48 6.58
N GLY A 172 8.99 5.68 7.23
CA GLY A 172 8.59 5.85 8.62
C GLY A 172 7.88 7.17 8.92
N LYS A 173 7.29 7.82 7.88
CA LYS A 173 6.67 9.15 7.95
C LYS A 173 5.38 9.17 7.15
N ARG A 174 4.36 9.91 7.62
CA ARG A 174 3.05 10.00 6.97
C ARG A 174 2.80 11.37 6.33
N LYS A 175 1.95 11.38 5.29
CA LYS A 175 1.38 12.60 4.69
C LYS A 175 0.52 13.35 5.70
N THR A 176 -0.30 12.63 6.46
CA THR A 176 -1.24 13.18 7.44
C THR A 176 -0.57 14.00 8.54
N THR A 177 0.68 13.69 8.89
CA THR A 177 1.49 14.49 9.83
C THR A 177 2.27 15.61 9.15
N GLY A 178 2.30 15.64 7.83
CA GLY A 178 3.13 16.53 7.02
C GLY A 178 4.61 16.11 6.95
N ASN A 179 5.04 15.12 7.73
CA ASN A 179 6.44 14.73 7.83
C ASN A 179 6.96 14.04 6.56
N LEU A 180 6.10 13.31 5.84
CA LEU A 180 6.49 12.71 4.56
C LEU A 180 6.77 13.78 3.50
N TYR A 181 5.99 14.87 3.45
CA TYR A 181 6.24 15.99 2.53
C TYR A 181 7.50 16.78 2.85
N ARG A 182 7.93 16.81 4.12
CA ARG A 182 9.19 17.46 4.53
C ARG A 182 10.42 16.59 4.26
N PHE A 183 10.21 15.29 4.12
CA PHE A 183 11.25 14.31 3.85
C PHE A 183 11.62 14.26 2.36
N VAL A 184 10.68 14.56 1.48
CA VAL A 184 10.81 14.56 0.02
C VAL A 184 11.29 15.89 -0.51
#